data_0d9d1d781b914450276309b9ec56a04d
#
_entry.id   0d9d1d781b914450276309b9ec56a04d
#
_cell.length_a   1.000
_cell.length_b   1.000
_cell.length_c   1.000
_cell.angle_alpha   90.00
_cell.angle_beta   90.00
_cell.angle_gamma   90.00
#
_symmetry.space_group_name_H-M   'P 1'
#
loop_
_entity.id
_entity.type
_entity.pdbx_description
1 polymer ?
#
loop_
_entity_poly.entity_id
_entity_poly.type
_entity_poly.pdbx_seq_one_letter_code
_entity_poly.pdbx_strand_id
1 'polypeptide(L)'
;MKVLTLDDFDLKGKTVFLRVDMNCPIDPETMEISGTKRIEEAIETLKSLEEAKVVVASHQGRVGNKDYTGMDKHAKVLEKLMGKKIKYVEDVIGSAAQNEIKNLKNGEILLLDNLRLCAEENYEFTQQEAANTIMVSRLSKLFDLCVLDSFPSAHRSHPSIVGFPYVLPACAGRIVEREVRNLDEIMTVAKAPHVIVLGGSKVPDRLEAIKLLIQNGRADHVLLTGLIGNVFMRAQGRIRYPLGIKREEEVVSKAHALIGEYPDVFSTPVDIAIDKDGDRVEMDVRELEIGDKIYDLGPKTVEHYSKLIAGAGTVFISGPAGFFEKENFSFGTKGLLTSVANSMATTIVSGGHLTSALKKYGLAEQIDHISTAGGALVLYLTGERLPMIKALEDAAIKYRDLNR
;
A
#
# COMPACT_ATOMS: atom_id res chain seq x y z
N MET A 1 -3.38 -18.03 -10.78
CA MET A 1 -2.32 -18.36 -9.80
C MET A 1 -2.94 -19.02 -8.58
N LYS A 2 -2.36 -20.08 -8.00
CA LYS A 2 -3.00 -20.71 -6.85
C LYS A 2 -2.19 -20.42 -5.58
N VAL A 3 -2.56 -19.35 -4.92
CA VAL A 3 -2.17 -19.09 -3.53
C VAL A 3 -3.11 -19.89 -2.63
N LEU A 4 -2.57 -20.63 -1.66
CA LEU A 4 -3.38 -21.31 -0.65
C LEU A 4 -3.99 -20.28 0.31
N THR A 5 -5.17 -20.61 0.83
CA THR A 5 -5.93 -19.81 1.80
C THR A 5 -6.04 -20.52 3.14
N LEU A 6 -6.65 -19.87 4.12
CA LEU A 6 -6.91 -20.48 5.43
C LEU A 6 -7.81 -21.73 5.32
N ASP A 7 -8.67 -21.79 4.31
CA ASP A 7 -9.62 -22.88 4.09
C ASP A 7 -8.94 -24.17 3.58
N ASP A 8 -7.68 -24.08 3.14
CA ASP A 8 -6.88 -25.22 2.71
C ASP A 8 -6.18 -25.96 3.89
N PHE A 9 -6.35 -25.49 5.15
CA PHE A 9 -5.64 -26.02 6.32
C PHE A 9 -6.56 -26.39 7.49
N ASP A 10 -6.23 -27.47 8.19
CA ASP A 10 -6.78 -27.71 9.54
C ASP A 10 -6.01 -26.85 10.55
N LEU A 11 -6.69 -25.84 11.08
CA LEU A 11 -6.12 -24.81 11.96
C LEU A 11 -6.18 -25.18 13.45
N LYS A 12 -6.95 -26.21 13.80
CA LYS A 12 -7.20 -26.58 15.19
C LYS A 12 -5.90 -26.98 15.91
N GLY A 13 -5.59 -26.25 16.98
CA GLY A 13 -4.41 -26.49 17.81
C GLY A 13 -3.08 -26.14 17.19
N LYS A 14 -3.04 -25.66 15.94
CA LYS A 14 -1.83 -25.22 15.27
C LYS A 14 -1.28 -23.94 15.88
N THR A 15 0.03 -23.80 15.90
CA THR A 15 0.70 -22.54 16.25
C THR A 15 0.99 -21.76 14.96
N VAL A 16 0.33 -20.62 14.80
CA VAL A 16 0.31 -19.85 13.57
C VAL A 16 1.12 -18.56 13.73
N PHE A 17 2.10 -18.34 12.85
CA PHE A 17 2.70 -17.03 12.64
C PHE A 17 1.81 -16.23 11.70
N LEU A 18 1.19 -15.17 12.19
CA LEU A 18 0.31 -14.30 11.42
C LEU A 18 0.96 -12.93 11.19
N ARG A 19 1.37 -12.64 9.95
CA ARG A 19 1.93 -11.35 9.54
C ARG A 19 0.84 -10.42 9.02
N VAL A 20 0.49 -9.41 9.80
CA VAL A 20 -0.53 -8.40 9.46
C VAL A 20 0.08 -7.01 9.26
N ASP A 21 -0.67 -6.07 8.69
CA ASP A 21 -0.30 -4.65 8.66
C ASP A 21 -1.08 -3.87 9.72
N MET A 22 -0.41 -3.56 10.82
CA MET A 22 -0.92 -2.68 11.88
C MET A 22 -0.14 -1.35 11.96
N ASN A 23 0.51 -0.93 10.87
CA ASN A 23 1.24 0.34 10.81
C ASN A 23 0.25 1.52 10.80
N CYS A 24 -0.20 1.91 11.97
CA CYS A 24 -1.21 2.93 12.19
C CYS A 24 -0.63 4.35 12.22
N PRO A 25 -1.45 5.37 11.89
CA PRO A 25 -1.09 6.75 12.19
C PRO A 25 -0.93 6.96 13.69
N ILE A 26 0.19 7.58 14.09
CA ILE A 26 0.50 7.96 15.48
C ILE A 26 0.43 9.47 15.57
N ASP A 27 -0.27 9.98 16.55
CA ASP A 27 -0.26 11.40 16.89
C ASP A 27 1.14 11.78 17.43
N PRO A 28 1.83 12.75 16.81
CA PRO A 28 3.22 13.05 17.14
C PRO A 28 3.42 13.76 18.49
N GLU A 29 2.34 14.28 19.10
CA GLU A 29 2.38 14.97 20.40
C GLU A 29 2.03 14.03 21.55
N THR A 30 0.95 13.26 21.37
CA THR A 30 0.46 12.34 22.42
C THR A 30 1.06 10.94 22.30
N MET A 31 1.64 10.61 21.14
CA MET A 31 2.12 9.27 20.78
C MET A 31 1.02 8.19 20.83
N GLU A 32 -0.25 8.61 20.74
CA GLU A 32 -1.40 7.70 20.69
C GLU A 32 -1.76 7.32 19.23
N ILE A 33 -2.41 6.17 19.07
CA ILE A 33 -2.92 5.74 17.76
C ILE A 33 -4.10 6.64 17.39
N SER A 34 -3.97 7.39 16.30
CA SER A 34 -4.98 8.31 15.80
C SER A 34 -5.93 7.70 14.75
N GLY A 35 -5.67 6.46 14.30
CA GLY A 35 -6.52 5.73 13.35
C GLY A 35 -6.37 4.23 13.47
N THR A 36 -7.48 3.52 13.66
CA THR A 36 -7.53 2.08 14.00
C THR A 36 -7.82 1.17 12.81
N LYS A 37 -8.10 1.73 11.63
CA LYS A 37 -8.60 0.99 10.47
C LYS A 37 -7.77 -0.26 10.11
N ARG A 38 -6.44 -0.18 10.17
CA ARG A 38 -5.55 -1.32 9.86
C ARG A 38 -5.64 -2.44 10.89
N ILE A 39 -5.88 -2.10 12.17
CA ILE A 39 -6.12 -3.09 13.22
C ILE A 39 -7.48 -3.74 13.01
N GLU A 40 -8.50 -2.94 12.65
CA GLU A 40 -9.86 -3.44 12.34
C GLU A 40 -9.85 -4.42 11.16
N GLU A 41 -9.11 -4.12 10.10
CA GLU A 41 -8.97 -5.00 8.93
C GLU A 41 -8.38 -6.38 9.30
N ALA A 42 -7.43 -6.46 10.24
CA ALA A 42 -6.82 -7.71 10.67
C ALA A 42 -7.78 -8.64 11.45
N ILE A 43 -8.90 -8.11 11.99
CA ILE A 43 -9.84 -8.87 12.83
C ILE A 43 -10.51 -10.01 12.06
N GLU A 44 -10.79 -9.84 10.78
CA GLU A 44 -11.42 -10.87 9.95
C GLU A 44 -10.57 -12.15 9.91
N THR A 45 -9.28 -11.99 9.66
CA THR A 45 -8.32 -13.10 9.67
C THR A 45 -8.13 -13.70 11.06
N LEU A 46 -8.06 -12.86 12.10
CA LEU A 46 -7.95 -13.33 13.48
C LEU A 46 -9.15 -14.15 13.93
N LYS A 47 -10.36 -13.80 13.50
CA LYS A 47 -11.58 -14.60 13.76
C LYS A 47 -11.54 -15.94 13.04
N SER A 48 -10.97 -16.01 11.83
CA SER A 48 -10.80 -17.28 11.12
C SER A 48 -9.77 -18.21 11.79
N LEU A 49 -8.99 -17.72 12.76
CA LEU A 49 -7.95 -18.46 13.49
C LEU A 49 -8.31 -18.74 14.96
N GLU A 50 -9.59 -18.69 15.33
CA GLU A 50 -10.03 -18.77 16.74
C GLU A 50 -9.74 -20.12 17.44
N GLU A 51 -9.55 -21.20 16.69
CA GLU A 51 -9.17 -22.52 17.20
C GLU A 51 -7.65 -22.74 17.24
N ALA A 52 -6.87 -21.81 16.70
CA ALA A 52 -5.41 -21.86 16.66
C ALA A 52 -4.76 -21.12 17.86
N LYS A 53 -3.45 -21.29 18.01
CA LYS A 53 -2.58 -20.46 18.83
C LYS A 53 -1.97 -19.41 17.91
N VAL A 54 -2.33 -18.14 18.06
CA VAL A 54 -1.98 -17.12 17.08
C VAL A 54 -0.89 -16.19 17.60
N VAL A 55 0.20 -16.10 16.86
CA VAL A 55 1.27 -15.12 17.11
C VAL A 55 1.19 -14.06 16.03
N VAL A 56 0.70 -12.89 16.42
CA VAL A 56 0.57 -11.73 15.54
C VAL A 56 1.88 -10.97 15.47
N ALA A 57 2.32 -10.70 14.26
CA ALA A 57 3.54 -9.97 13.96
C ALA A 57 3.25 -8.81 13.01
N SER A 58 3.69 -7.61 13.37
CA SER A 58 3.53 -6.41 12.55
C SER A 58 4.69 -5.44 12.74
N HIS A 59 4.69 -4.38 11.95
CA HIS A 59 5.63 -3.27 12.12
C HIS A 59 4.90 -1.96 12.38
N GLN A 60 5.57 -1.02 13.03
CA GLN A 60 5.11 0.35 13.23
C GLN A 60 6.22 1.35 12.92
N GLY A 61 5.93 2.29 12.02
CA GLY A 61 6.84 3.36 11.63
C GLY A 61 8.11 2.90 10.91
N ARG A 62 9.08 3.78 10.80
CA ARG A 62 10.42 3.51 10.26
C ARG A 62 11.47 4.00 11.24
N VAL A 63 12.59 3.32 11.31
CA VAL A 63 13.75 3.74 12.12
C VAL A 63 14.07 5.21 11.86
N GLY A 64 14.17 6.00 12.95
CA GLY A 64 14.43 7.44 12.89
C GLY A 64 13.21 8.33 12.70
N ASN A 65 12.02 7.79 12.45
CA ASN A 65 10.78 8.56 12.42
C ASN A 65 10.12 8.65 13.78
N LYS A 66 9.31 9.70 14.01
CA LYS A 66 8.57 9.88 15.27
C LYS A 66 7.52 8.78 15.54
N ASP A 67 7.01 8.16 14.49
CA ASP A 67 6.01 7.08 14.54
C ASP A 67 6.63 5.68 14.76
N TYR A 68 7.96 5.60 14.97
CA TYR A 68 8.65 4.35 15.26
C TYR A 68 8.55 4.03 16.75
N THR A 69 7.59 3.15 17.08
CA THR A 69 7.24 2.79 18.48
C THR A 69 7.11 1.28 18.66
N GLY A 70 7.03 0.82 19.90
CA GLY A 70 6.58 -0.53 20.24
C GLY A 70 5.11 -0.77 19.88
N MET A 71 4.64 -1.99 20.11
CA MET A 71 3.28 -2.45 19.73
C MET A 71 2.32 -2.56 20.93
N ASP A 72 2.71 -2.09 22.14
CA ASP A 72 1.89 -2.17 23.35
C ASP A 72 0.52 -1.48 23.22
N LYS A 73 0.48 -0.31 22.57
CA LYS A 73 -0.76 0.42 22.30
C LYS A 73 -1.65 -0.29 21.26
N HIS A 74 -1.02 -0.93 20.28
CA HIS A 74 -1.74 -1.75 19.29
C HIS A 74 -2.41 -2.95 19.95
N ALA A 75 -1.72 -3.61 20.91
CA ALA A 75 -2.31 -4.71 21.69
C ALA A 75 -3.58 -4.26 22.44
N LYS A 76 -3.55 -3.09 23.09
CA LYS A 76 -4.71 -2.54 23.81
C LYS A 76 -5.88 -2.21 22.89
N VAL A 77 -5.60 -1.63 21.70
CA VAL A 77 -6.63 -1.33 20.70
C VAL A 77 -7.22 -2.63 20.16
N LEU A 78 -6.39 -3.61 19.83
CA LEU A 78 -6.83 -4.91 19.33
C LEU A 78 -7.69 -5.65 20.37
N GLU A 79 -7.28 -5.64 21.66
CA GLU A 79 -8.02 -6.21 22.77
C GLU A 79 -9.44 -5.60 22.86
N LYS A 80 -9.51 -4.25 22.80
CA LYS A 80 -10.81 -3.53 22.82
C LYS A 80 -11.70 -3.90 21.65
N LEU A 81 -11.14 -3.97 20.45
CA LEU A 81 -11.91 -4.25 19.22
C LEU A 81 -12.38 -5.70 19.15
N MET A 82 -11.59 -6.65 19.64
CA MET A 82 -11.95 -8.07 19.66
C MET A 82 -12.80 -8.47 20.86
N GLY A 83 -12.86 -7.64 21.91
CA GLY A 83 -13.51 -8.00 23.18
C GLY A 83 -12.87 -9.22 23.86
N LYS A 84 -11.60 -9.50 23.59
CA LYS A 84 -10.86 -10.68 24.04
C LYS A 84 -9.45 -10.29 24.45
N LYS A 85 -8.95 -10.89 25.54
CA LYS A 85 -7.58 -10.62 26.01
C LYS A 85 -6.54 -10.91 24.95
N ILE A 86 -5.66 -9.94 24.71
CA ILE A 86 -4.51 -10.05 23.83
C ILE A 86 -3.26 -10.04 24.69
N LYS A 87 -2.45 -11.10 24.60
CA LYS A 87 -1.12 -11.13 25.23
C LYS A 87 -0.19 -10.22 24.42
N TYR A 88 0.69 -9.52 25.07
CA TYR A 88 1.74 -8.72 24.46
C TYR A 88 3.07 -9.07 25.10
N VAL A 89 4.12 -9.16 24.30
CA VAL A 89 5.49 -9.33 24.78
C VAL A 89 6.39 -8.27 24.15
N GLU A 90 7.12 -7.54 24.99
CA GLU A 90 8.12 -6.55 24.55
C GLU A 90 9.40 -7.24 24.06
N ASP A 91 9.24 -8.11 23.10
CA ASP A 91 10.30 -8.91 22.46
C ASP A 91 9.80 -9.43 21.10
N VAL A 92 10.73 -9.70 20.17
CA VAL A 92 10.40 -10.27 18.87
C VAL A 92 11.01 -11.68 18.71
N ILE A 93 12.31 -11.82 18.97
CA ILE A 93 13.09 -13.04 18.68
C ILE A 93 13.82 -13.63 19.88
N GLY A 94 13.77 -12.95 21.00
CA GLY A 94 14.48 -13.31 22.23
C GLY A 94 13.80 -14.42 23.02
N SER A 95 14.33 -14.69 24.20
CA SER A 95 13.81 -15.74 25.07
C SER A 95 12.42 -15.47 25.61
N ALA A 96 12.06 -14.19 25.84
CA ALA A 96 10.73 -13.83 26.32
C ALA A 96 9.67 -14.17 25.27
N ALA A 97 9.85 -13.73 24.02
CA ALA A 97 8.95 -14.07 22.93
C ALA A 97 8.82 -15.59 22.71
N GLN A 98 9.95 -16.31 22.66
CA GLN A 98 9.94 -17.77 22.47
C GLN A 98 9.21 -18.50 23.60
N ASN A 99 9.36 -18.07 24.85
CA ASN A 99 8.67 -18.66 25.99
C ASN A 99 7.15 -18.41 25.94
N GLU A 100 6.74 -17.17 25.62
CA GLU A 100 5.32 -16.84 25.48
C GLU A 100 4.67 -17.63 24.33
N ILE A 101 5.36 -17.82 23.20
CA ILE A 101 4.87 -18.63 22.07
C ILE A 101 4.67 -20.09 22.50
N LYS A 102 5.65 -20.69 23.19
CA LYS A 102 5.56 -22.09 23.66
C LYS A 102 4.42 -22.32 24.65
N ASN A 103 4.08 -21.30 25.44
CA ASN A 103 3.06 -21.38 26.50
C ASN A 103 1.66 -20.96 26.01
N LEU A 104 1.49 -20.62 24.72
CA LEU A 104 0.17 -20.30 24.17
C LEU A 104 -0.77 -21.49 24.19
N LYS A 105 -2.02 -21.22 24.55
CA LYS A 105 -3.13 -22.18 24.48
C LYS A 105 -3.99 -21.94 23.24
N ASN A 106 -4.75 -22.97 22.86
CA ASN A 106 -5.70 -22.85 21.75
C ASN A 106 -6.64 -21.66 21.98
N GLY A 107 -6.82 -20.88 20.94
CA GLY A 107 -7.63 -19.67 20.97
C GLY A 107 -6.95 -18.45 21.58
N GLU A 108 -5.75 -18.54 22.14
CA GLU A 108 -5.01 -17.37 22.62
C GLU A 108 -4.29 -16.64 21.49
N ILE A 109 -4.16 -15.33 21.65
CA ILE A 109 -3.47 -14.45 20.71
C ILE A 109 -2.33 -13.76 21.46
N LEU A 110 -1.12 -13.83 20.89
CA LEU A 110 0.07 -13.11 21.34
C LEU A 110 0.45 -12.08 20.26
N LEU A 111 0.58 -10.83 20.61
CA LEU A 111 1.20 -9.81 19.77
C LEU A 111 2.68 -9.68 20.16
N LEU A 112 3.57 -9.90 19.19
CA LEU A 112 4.99 -9.58 19.33
C LEU A 112 5.20 -8.06 19.25
N ASP A 113 6.34 -7.60 19.75
CA ASP A 113 6.72 -6.20 19.56
C ASP A 113 7.04 -5.88 18.10
N ASN A 114 7.31 -4.61 17.81
CA ASN A 114 7.56 -4.09 16.48
C ASN A 114 8.69 -4.87 15.80
N LEU A 115 8.36 -5.57 14.71
CA LEU A 115 9.32 -6.39 13.97
C LEU A 115 10.56 -5.60 13.54
N ARG A 116 10.43 -4.29 13.29
CA ARG A 116 11.55 -3.41 12.90
C ARG A 116 12.54 -3.09 14.02
N LEU A 117 12.27 -3.53 15.26
CA LEU A 117 13.28 -3.56 16.33
C LEU A 117 14.36 -4.63 16.03
N CYS A 118 14.05 -5.62 15.19
CA CYS A 118 15.04 -6.53 14.64
C CYS A 118 15.71 -5.86 13.43
N ALA A 119 17.04 -5.71 13.47
CA ALA A 119 17.78 -5.04 12.39
C ALA A 119 17.50 -5.65 11.02
N GLU A 120 17.40 -6.97 10.92
CA GLU A 120 17.14 -7.73 9.70
C GLU A 120 15.82 -7.33 9.02
N GLU A 121 14.77 -6.99 9.78
CA GLU A 121 13.47 -6.60 9.22
C GLU A 121 13.49 -5.22 8.53
N ASN A 122 14.62 -4.53 8.51
CA ASN A 122 14.81 -3.27 7.81
C ASN A 122 15.53 -3.41 6.45
N TYR A 123 15.90 -4.64 6.07
CA TYR A 123 16.59 -4.97 4.83
C TYR A 123 15.78 -5.95 3.98
N GLU A 124 16.06 -5.97 2.70
CA GLU A 124 15.45 -6.87 1.73
C GLU A 124 16.41 -8.02 1.38
N PHE A 125 15.86 -9.21 1.20
CA PHE A 125 16.58 -10.46 0.99
C PHE A 125 15.93 -11.30 -0.10
N THR A 126 16.67 -12.23 -0.70
CA THR A 126 16.06 -13.36 -1.38
C THR A 126 15.34 -14.26 -0.36
N GLN A 127 14.40 -15.09 -0.78
CA GLN A 127 13.69 -16.01 0.13
C GLN A 127 14.66 -16.91 0.90
N GLN A 128 15.70 -17.41 0.24
CA GLN A 128 16.71 -18.28 0.86
C GLN A 128 17.56 -17.54 1.91
N GLU A 129 18.01 -16.34 1.61
CA GLU A 129 18.74 -15.49 2.58
C GLU A 129 17.86 -15.11 3.76
N ALA A 130 16.60 -14.72 3.49
CA ALA A 130 15.62 -14.41 4.51
C ALA A 130 15.37 -15.57 5.47
N ALA A 131 15.35 -16.80 4.95
CA ALA A 131 15.20 -18.03 5.75
C ALA A 131 16.38 -18.28 6.72
N ASN A 132 17.58 -17.76 6.39
CA ASN A 132 18.78 -17.87 7.19
C ASN A 132 18.96 -16.73 8.22
N THR A 133 18.06 -15.74 8.23
CA THR A 133 18.09 -14.66 9.23
C THR A 133 17.88 -15.21 10.65
N ILE A 134 18.35 -14.50 11.66
CA ILE A 134 18.17 -14.89 13.07
C ILE A 134 16.68 -14.98 13.41
N MET A 135 15.87 -14.05 12.91
CA MET A 135 14.42 -14.04 13.10
C MET A 135 13.79 -15.36 12.64
N VAL A 136 13.97 -15.70 11.39
CA VAL A 136 13.33 -16.88 10.80
C VAL A 136 13.91 -18.18 11.38
N SER A 137 15.23 -18.29 11.51
CA SER A 137 15.89 -19.50 12.02
C SER A 137 15.52 -19.83 13.49
N ARG A 138 15.26 -18.80 14.31
CA ARG A 138 14.83 -18.99 15.72
C ARG A 138 13.35 -19.29 15.84
N LEU A 139 12.52 -18.51 15.14
CA LEU A 139 11.07 -18.54 15.35
C LEU A 139 10.36 -19.61 14.53
N SER A 140 10.83 -19.96 13.33
CA SER A 140 10.15 -20.93 12.46
C SER A 140 9.92 -22.30 13.13
N LYS A 141 10.81 -22.70 14.02
CA LYS A 141 10.71 -23.98 14.78
C LYS A 141 9.55 -24.01 15.77
N LEU A 142 8.91 -22.88 16.02
CA LEU A 142 7.82 -22.71 17.00
C LEU A 142 6.44 -22.66 16.30
N PHE A 143 6.42 -22.68 14.97
CA PHE A 143 5.21 -22.52 14.18
C PHE A 143 4.93 -23.72 13.29
N ASP A 144 3.66 -24.04 13.13
CA ASP A 144 3.17 -25.06 12.20
C ASP A 144 2.79 -24.45 10.84
N LEU A 145 2.40 -23.17 10.83
CA LEU A 145 1.88 -22.47 9.65
C LEU A 145 2.28 -21.01 9.67
N CYS A 146 2.58 -20.45 8.49
CA CYS A 146 2.73 -19.03 8.25
C CYS A 146 1.51 -18.48 7.50
N VAL A 147 0.86 -17.45 8.05
CA VAL A 147 -0.23 -16.72 7.40
C VAL A 147 0.23 -15.31 7.08
N LEU A 148 0.21 -14.94 5.80
CA LEU A 148 0.56 -13.60 5.35
C LEU A 148 -0.71 -12.81 5.03
N ASP A 149 -0.94 -11.73 5.77
CA ASP A 149 -2.13 -10.89 5.67
C ASP A 149 -1.83 -9.40 5.67
N SER A 150 -0.73 -9.01 5.04
CA SER A 150 -0.24 -7.64 4.97
C SER A 150 -0.03 -7.19 3.52
N PHE A 151 -1.10 -7.09 2.73
CA PHE A 151 -1.01 -6.72 1.32
C PHE A 151 -0.30 -5.37 1.08
N PRO A 152 -0.46 -4.31 1.92
CA PRO A 152 0.32 -3.08 1.77
C PRO A 152 1.84 -3.28 1.82
N SER A 153 2.32 -4.38 2.42
CA SER A 153 3.74 -4.75 2.49
C SER A 153 4.15 -5.83 1.47
N ALA A 154 3.25 -6.28 0.60
CA ALA A 154 3.47 -7.41 -0.30
C ALA A 154 4.62 -7.19 -1.30
N HIS A 155 4.98 -5.92 -1.56
CA HIS A 155 6.08 -5.50 -2.41
C HIS A 155 7.46 -5.57 -1.72
N ARG A 156 7.52 -5.93 -0.43
CA ARG A 156 8.76 -6.02 0.34
C ARG A 156 9.23 -7.46 0.44
N SER A 157 10.56 -7.64 0.39
CA SER A 157 11.20 -8.93 0.60
C SER A 157 11.89 -9.03 1.98
N HIS A 158 11.21 -8.51 3.01
CA HIS A 158 11.66 -8.58 4.40
C HIS A 158 11.56 -10.03 4.94
N PRO A 159 12.38 -10.42 5.95
CA PRO A 159 12.37 -11.76 6.52
C PRO A 159 11.00 -12.25 6.98
N SER A 160 10.20 -11.38 7.60
CA SER A 160 8.84 -11.71 8.05
C SER A 160 7.87 -12.02 6.92
N ILE A 161 8.17 -11.61 5.69
CA ILE A 161 7.30 -11.76 4.51
C ILE A 161 7.74 -12.93 3.64
N VAL A 162 9.04 -13.02 3.30
CA VAL A 162 9.51 -14.02 2.34
C VAL A 162 10.28 -15.18 2.97
N GLY A 163 10.77 -15.01 4.21
CA GLY A 163 11.60 -16.02 4.86
C GLY A 163 10.79 -17.16 5.49
N PHE A 164 9.69 -16.86 6.20
CA PHE A 164 8.86 -17.91 6.82
C PHE A 164 8.18 -18.83 5.79
N PRO A 165 7.60 -18.32 4.67
CA PRO A 165 7.03 -19.22 3.64
C PRO A 165 8.05 -20.15 2.98
N TYR A 166 9.33 -19.78 3.00
CA TYR A 166 10.39 -20.63 2.47
C TYR A 166 10.63 -21.89 3.33
N VAL A 167 10.38 -21.83 4.64
CA VAL A 167 10.68 -22.90 5.60
C VAL A 167 9.44 -23.51 6.25
N LEU A 168 8.26 -22.91 6.08
CA LEU A 168 6.99 -23.37 6.65
C LEU A 168 5.92 -23.50 5.56
N PRO A 169 4.91 -24.36 5.74
CA PRO A 169 3.65 -24.24 5.02
C PRO A 169 3.12 -22.82 5.18
N ALA A 170 2.58 -22.24 4.11
CA ALA A 170 2.13 -20.86 4.15
C ALA A 170 0.87 -20.64 3.31
N CYS A 171 0.02 -19.70 3.76
CA CYS A 171 -1.16 -19.29 3.05
C CYS A 171 -1.44 -17.78 3.19
N ALA A 172 -2.33 -17.28 2.35
CA ALA A 172 -2.89 -15.95 2.45
C ALA A 172 -3.90 -15.87 3.61
N GLY A 173 -3.88 -14.76 4.36
CA GLY A 173 -5.00 -14.37 5.21
C GLY A 173 -6.11 -13.73 4.37
N ARG A 174 -7.24 -13.41 5.00
CA ARG A 174 -8.47 -12.96 4.31
C ARG A 174 -8.30 -11.66 3.51
N ILE A 175 -7.44 -10.74 3.98
CA ILE A 175 -7.16 -9.49 3.26
C ILE A 175 -6.38 -9.79 1.98
N VAL A 176 -5.28 -10.55 2.08
CA VAL A 176 -4.43 -10.90 0.92
C VAL A 176 -5.21 -11.76 -0.06
N GLU A 177 -6.00 -12.73 0.41
CA GLU A 177 -6.88 -13.56 -0.42
C GLU A 177 -7.84 -12.68 -1.25
N ARG A 178 -8.56 -11.77 -0.58
CA ARG A 178 -9.52 -10.87 -1.21
C ARG A 178 -8.86 -9.92 -2.22
N GLU A 179 -7.73 -9.31 -1.84
CA GLU A 179 -7.00 -8.40 -2.72
C GLU A 179 -6.50 -9.13 -3.98
N VAL A 180 -5.87 -10.29 -3.83
CA VAL A 180 -5.35 -11.06 -4.98
C VAL A 180 -6.50 -11.52 -5.88
N ARG A 181 -7.59 -12.06 -5.32
CA ARG A 181 -8.75 -12.50 -6.10
C ARG A 181 -9.37 -11.34 -6.89
N ASN A 182 -9.64 -10.22 -6.24
CA ASN A 182 -10.26 -9.08 -6.89
C ASN A 182 -9.36 -8.50 -7.98
N LEU A 183 -8.05 -8.44 -7.74
CA LEU A 183 -7.10 -7.93 -8.74
C LEU A 183 -6.94 -8.88 -9.92
N ASP A 184 -6.90 -10.19 -9.69
CA ASP A 184 -6.86 -11.18 -10.77
C ASP A 184 -8.14 -11.09 -11.65
N GLU A 185 -9.32 -10.94 -11.03
CA GLU A 185 -10.58 -10.74 -11.73
C GLU A 185 -10.55 -9.47 -12.59
N ILE A 186 -10.14 -8.33 -12.00
CA ILE A 186 -10.05 -7.05 -12.70
C ILE A 186 -9.05 -7.11 -13.85
N MET A 187 -7.88 -7.70 -13.62
CA MET A 187 -6.85 -7.84 -14.68
C MET A 187 -7.30 -8.72 -15.84
N THR A 188 -8.25 -9.64 -15.59
CA THR A 188 -8.84 -10.48 -16.62
C THR A 188 -9.82 -9.70 -17.50
N VAL A 189 -10.56 -8.73 -16.95
CA VAL A 189 -11.56 -7.93 -17.68
C VAL A 189 -11.04 -6.56 -18.11
N ALA A 190 -9.84 -6.17 -17.68
CA ALA A 190 -9.22 -4.90 -18.01
C ALA A 190 -9.08 -4.72 -19.54
N LYS A 191 -9.57 -3.59 -20.06
CA LYS A 191 -9.57 -3.23 -21.47
C LYS A 191 -8.85 -1.92 -21.72
N ALA A 192 -8.18 -1.84 -22.86
CA ALA A 192 -7.64 -0.56 -23.35
C ALA A 192 -8.78 0.40 -23.78
N PRO A 193 -8.57 1.71 -23.75
CA PRO A 193 -7.37 2.38 -23.26
C PRO A 193 -7.22 2.30 -21.73
N HIS A 194 -5.99 2.06 -21.27
CA HIS A 194 -5.64 2.07 -19.85
C HIS A 194 -5.22 3.49 -19.43
N VAL A 195 -6.03 4.13 -18.64
CA VAL A 195 -5.78 5.48 -18.09
C VAL A 195 -5.30 5.38 -16.66
N ILE A 196 -4.10 5.86 -16.40
CA ILE A 196 -3.45 5.85 -15.08
C ILE A 196 -3.42 7.27 -14.54
N VAL A 197 -4.10 7.55 -13.43
CA VAL A 197 -4.08 8.85 -12.73
C VAL A 197 -3.18 8.74 -11.51
N LEU A 198 -2.07 9.48 -11.50
CA LEU A 198 -1.10 9.43 -10.41
C LEU A 198 -0.93 10.80 -9.75
N GLY A 199 -1.20 10.83 -8.45
CA GLY A 199 -1.03 11.99 -7.59
C GLY A 199 -0.24 11.68 -6.30
N GLY A 200 -0.33 12.59 -5.32
CA GLY A 200 0.32 12.45 -4.02
C GLY A 200 1.83 12.73 -4.04
N SER A 201 2.54 12.35 -2.95
CA SER A 201 3.90 12.83 -2.66
C SER A 201 5.02 11.78 -2.80
N LYS A 202 4.70 10.50 -3.05
CA LYS A 202 5.70 9.41 -3.13
C LYS A 202 6.27 9.29 -4.55
N VAL A 203 7.08 10.26 -4.97
CA VAL A 203 7.51 10.38 -6.38
C VAL A 203 8.52 9.30 -6.83
N PRO A 204 9.63 9.00 -6.10
CA PRO A 204 10.64 8.06 -6.60
C PRO A 204 10.07 6.67 -6.94
N ASP A 205 9.29 6.09 -6.02
CA ASP A 205 8.72 4.75 -6.19
C ASP A 205 7.73 4.68 -7.37
N ARG A 206 7.11 5.82 -7.71
CA ARG A 206 6.11 5.89 -8.79
C ARG A 206 6.73 6.01 -10.17
N LEU A 207 7.89 6.66 -10.32
CA LEU A 207 8.57 6.77 -11.62
C LEU A 207 8.97 5.40 -12.17
N GLU A 208 9.47 4.52 -11.30
CA GLU A 208 9.80 3.14 -11.67
C GLU A 208 8.55 2.37 -12.12
N ALA A 209 7.49 2.44 -11.32
CA ALA A 209 6.24 1.78 -11.63
C ALA A 209 5.57 2.30 -12.92
N ILE A 210 5.63 3.61 -13.19
CA ILE A 210 5.14 4.20 -14.45
C ILE A 210 5.85 3.56 -15.65
N LYS A 211 7.17 3.48 -15.61
CA LYS A 211 7.96 2.88 -16.68
C LYS A 211 7.51 1.45 -16.97
N LEU A 212 7.40 0.64 -15.93
CA LEU A 212 6.95 -0.76 -16.06
C LEU A 212 5.52 -0.87 -16.58
N LEU A 213 4.59 -0.02 -16.13
CA LEU A 213 3.20 0.00 -16.62
C LEU A 213 3.15 0.28 -18.13
N ILE A 214 3.94 1.26 -18.62
CA ILE A 214 4.00 1.58 -20.06
C ILE A 214 4.61 0.42 -20.84
N GLN A 215 5.77 -0.09 -20.41
CA GLN A 215 6.49 -1.19 -21.07
C GLN A 215 5.66 -2.47 -21.17
N ASN A 216 4.81 -2.73 -20.18
CA ASN A 216 3.95 -3.92 -20.14
C ASN A 216 2.57 -3.68 -20.79
N GLY A 217 2.37 -2.56 -21.50
CA GLY A 217 1.12 -2.22 -22.19
C GLY A 217 -0.07 -2.03 -21.22
N ARG A 218 0.21 -1.55 -20.00
CA ARG A 218 -0.78 -1.30 -18.94
C ARG A 218 -1.03 0.20 -18.68
N ALA A 219 -0.47 1.07 -19.51
CA ALA A 219 -0.68 2.52 -19.46
C ALA A 219 -0.63 3.10 -20.87
N ASP A 220 -1.79 3.43 -21.44
CA ASP A 220 -1.91 4.17 -22.69
C ASP A 220 -1.85 5.68 -22.44
N HIS A 221 -2.42 6.13 -21.30
CA HIS A 221 -2.35 7.52 -20.85
C HIS A 221 -2.00 7.58 -19.35
N VAL A 222 -1.07 8.44 -19.00
CA VAL A 222 -0.66 8.73 -17.61
C VAL A 222 -0.97 10.18 -17.29
N LEU A 223 -2.02 10.40 -16.49
CA LEU A 223 -2.49 11.71 -16.05
C LEU A 223 -1.81 12.06 -14.73
N LEU A 224 -0.93 13.04 -14.77
CA LEU A 224 -0.06 13.39 -13.66
C LEU A 224 -0.68 14.52 -12.82
N THR A 225 -0.71 14.32 -11.50
CA THR A 225 -1.31 15.27 -10.56
C THR A 225 -0.45 15.38 -9.29
N GLY A 226 -0.80 16.30 -8.39
CA GLY A 226 -0.06 16.47 -7.13
C GLY A 226 1.45 16.67 -7.33
N LEU A 227 2.27 16.22 -6.39
CA LEU A 227 3.71 16.46 -6.43
C LEU A 227 4.41 15.76 -7.62
N ILE A 228 3.92 14.59 -8.05
CA ILE A 228 4.48 13.93 -9.23
C ILE A 228 4.18 14.75 -10.51
N GLY A 229 3.00 15.36 -10.61
CA GLY A 229 2.69 16.30 -11.69
C GLY A 229 3.65 17.49 -11.69
N ASN A 230 3.95 18.06 -10.52
CA ASN A 230 4.92 19.16 -10.39
C ASN A 230 6.33 18.77 -10.85
N VAL A 231 6.78 17.55 -10.54
CA VAL A 231 8.08 17.03 -11.00
C VAL A 231 8.14 16.93 -12.52
N PHE A 232 7.10 16.44 -13.16
CA PHE A 232 7.05 16.37 -14.63
C PHE A 232 6.95 17.77 -15.27
N MET A 233 6.19 18.68 -14.70
CA MET A 233 6.14 20.09 -15.16
C MET A 233 7.51 20.76 -15.02
N ARG A 234 8.27 20.48 -13.95
CA ARG A 234 9.65 20.94 -13.81
C ARG A 234 10.59 20.31 -14.86
N ALA A 235 10.45 19.03 -15.11
CA ALA A 235 11.20 18.33 -16.15
C ALA A 235 10.94 18.89 -17.56
N GLN A 236 9.73 19.41 -17.79
CA GLN A 236 9.34 20.10 -19.01
C GLN A 236 9.77 21.58 -19.04
N GLY A 237 10.42 22.11 -17.98
CA GLY A 237 10.83 23.51 -17.87
C GLY A 237 9.67 24.49 -17.59
N ARG A 238 8.46 24.00 -17.27
CA ARG A 238 7.27 24.81 -16.96
C ARG A 238 7.30 25.36 -15.53
N ILE A 239 7.88 24.63 -14.58
CA ILE A 239 8.23 25.11 -13.24
C ILE A 239 9.74 25.41 -13.22
N ARG A 240 10.11 26.65 -12.88
CA ARG A 240 11.49 27.14 -12.95
C ARG A 240 12.18 27.28 -11.59
N TYR A 241 11.53 26.91 -10.50
CA TYR A 241 12.04 26.97 -9.13
C TYR A 241 12.10 25.58 -8.48
N PRO A 242 12.94 25.38 -7.46
CA PRO A 242 13.03 24.11 -6.74
C PRO A 242 11.71 23.73 -6.06
N LEU A 243 11.38 22.44 -6.13
CA LEU A 243 10.19 21.87 -5.46
C LEU A 243 10.42 21.56 -3.98
N GLY A 244 11.69 21.61 -3.53
CA GLY A 244 12.08 21.32 -2.15
C GLY A 244 11.96 19.87 -1.74
N ILE A 245 12.03 18.93 -2.68
CA ILE A 245 11.95 17.49 -2.42
C ILE A 245 13.35 16.85 -2.34
N LYS A 246 13.44 15.74 -1.58
CA LYS A 246 14.68 14.97 -1.48
C LYS A 246 15.08 14.39 -2.84
N ARG A 247 16.37 14.47 -3.18
CA ARG A 247 16.93 13.96 -4.44
C ARG A 247 16.24 14.56 -5.69
N GLU A 248 15.85 15.82 -5.63
CA GLU A 248 15.05 16.49 -6.65
C GLU A 248 15.64 16.36 -8.06
N GLU A 249 16.93 16.69 -8.22
CA GLU A 249 17.59 16.66 -9.54
C GLU A 249 17.58 15.25 -10.15
N GLU A 250 17.79 14.21 -9.36
CA GLU A 250 17.69 12.82 -9.82
C GLU A 250 16.28 12.48 -10.29
N VAL A 251 15.28 12.86 -9.49
CA VAL A 251 13.88 12.58 -9.77
C VAL A 251 13.40 13.33 -11.02
N VAL A 252 13.77 14.59 -11.16
CA VAL A 252 13.48 15.43 -12.34
C VAL A 252 14.17 14.87 -13.59
N SER A 253 15.44 14.45 -13.49
CA SER A 253 16.16 13.82 -14.59
C SER A 253 15.50 12.53 -15.07
N LYS A 254 15.03 11.68 -14.15
CA LYS A 254 14.27 10.47 -14.49
C LYS A 254 12.95 10.79 -15.18
N ALA A 255 12.22 11.80 -14.71
CA ALA A 255 10.98 12.25 -15.34
C ALA A 255 11.24 12.79 -16.76
N HIS A 256 12.33 13.57 -16.95
CA HIS A 256 12.72 14.08 -18.26
C HIS A 256 13.04 12.93 -19.25
N ALA A 257 13.76 11.90 -18.78
CA ALA A 257 14.06 10.72 -19.60
C ALA A 257 12.78 9.98 -20.01
N LEU A 258 11.81 9.81 -19.10
CA LEU A 258 10.53 9.17 -19.39
C LEU A 258 9.70 9.95 -20.42
N ILE A 259 9.66 11.28 -20.31
CA ILE A 259 8.97 12.12 -21.31
C ILE A 259 9.62 11.96 -22.68
N GLY A 260 10.95 11.91 -22.75
CA GLY A 260 11.67 11.72 -24.02
C GLY A 260 11.46 10.34 -24.63
N GLU A 261 11.36 9.30 -23.80
CA GLU A 261 11.14 7.90 -24.25
C GLU A 261 9.66 7.66 -24.68
N TYR A 262 8.69 8.33 -24.00
CA TYR A 262 7.24 8.14 -24.22
C TYR A 262 6.50 9.48 -24.33
N PRO A 263 6.70 10.28 -25.38
CA PRO A 263 6.23 11.68 -25.44
C PRO A 263 4.72 11.82 -25.43
N ASP A 264 3.98 10.86 -25.98
CA ASP A 264 2.52 10.92 -26.16
C ASP A 264 1.71 10.31 -25.00
N VAL A 265 2.41 9.70 -24.02
CA VAL A 265 1.73 8.97 -22.92
C VAL A 265 1.36 9.90 -21.77
N PHE A 266 2.14 10.98 -21.53
CA PHE A 266 2.03 11.81 -20.35
C PHE A 266 1.16 13.04 -20.57
N SER A 267 0.18 13.24 -19.70
CA SER A 267 -0.56 14.50 -19.55
C SER A 267 -0.18 15.18 -18.25
N THR A 268 0.31 16.41 -18.34
CA THR A 268 0.62 17.27 -17.19
C THR A 268 -0.43 18.41 -17.07
N PRO A 269 -0.64 18.97 -15.87
CA PRO A 269 -1.58 20.06 -15.66
C PRO A 269 -1.32 21.25 -16.60
N VAL A 270 -2.38 21.86 -17.12
CA VAL A 270 -2.34 23.10 -17.91
C VAL A 270 -2.70 24.33 -17.07
N ASP A 271 -3.53 24.15 -16.07
CA ASP A 271 -3.85 25.12 -15.04
C ASP A 271 -3.85 24.45 -13.65
N ILE A 272 -3.60 25.26 -12.65
CA ILE A 272 -3.44 24.85 -11.26
C ILE A 272 -4.10 25.84 -10.32
N ALA A 273 -4.20 25.46 -9.04
CA ALA A 273 -4.57 26.39 -7.97
C ALA A 273 -3.43 26.47 -6.94
N ILE A 274 -3.09 27.71 -6.59
CA ILE A 274 -2.13 28.04 -5.54
C ILE A 274 -2.86 28.52 -4.28
N ASP A 275 -2.18 28.40 -3.13
CA ASP A 275 -2.60 29.00 -1.86
C ASP A 275 -1.95 30.39 -1.76
N LYS A 276 -2.76 31.44 -1.81
CA LYS A 276 -2.33 32.83 -1.61
C LYS A 276 -3.05 33.37 -0.39
N ASP A 277 -2.33 33.42 0.73
CA ASP A 277 -2.83 33.90 2.02
C ASP A 277 -4.10 33.17 2.53
N GLY A 278 -4.24 31.88 2.19
CA GLY A 278 -5.41 31.06 2.55
C GLY A 278 -6.48 30.97 1.46
N ASP A 279 -6.42 31.83 0.45
CA ASP A 279 -7.35 31.83 -0.67
C ASP A 279 -6.85 30.95 -1.83
N ARG A 280 -7.81 30.30 -2.50
CA ARG A 280 -7.57 29.56 -3.74
C ARG A 280 -7.49 30.52 -4.92
N VAL A 281 -6.33 30.57 -5.57
CA VAL A 281 -6.14 31.33 -6.81
C VAL A 281 -5.82 30.37 -7.95
N GLU A 282 -6.66 30.37 -8.98
CA GLU A 282 -6.49 29.57 -10.19
C GLU A 282 -5.68 30.34 -11.24
N MET A 283 -4.73 29.67 -11.87
CA MET A 283 -3.88 30.27 -12.88
C MET A 283 -3.37 29.24 -13.89
N ASP A 284 -2.94 29.72 -15.05
CA ASP A 284 -2.21 28.92 -16.01
C ASP A 284 -0.82 28.57 -15.46
N VAL A 285 -0.34 27.37 -15.71
CA VAL A 285 1.00 26.91 -15.23
C VAL A 285 2.12 27.86 -15.73
N ARG A 286 1.94 28.53 -16.86
CA ARG A 286 2.91 29.49 -17.42
C ARG A 286 3.04 30.78 -16.61
N GLU A 287 2.07 31.08 -15.76
CA GLU A 287 2.01 32.26 -14.91
C GLU A 287 2.62 32.04 -13.52
N LEU A 288 3.09 30.82 -13.24
CA LEU A 288 3.73 30.48 -11.94
C LEU A 288 4.99 31.31 -11.69
N GLU A 289 5.04 31.92 -10.52
CA GLU A 289 6.19 32.67 -10.03
C GLU A 289 6.99 31.89 -8.98
N ILE A 290 8.22 32.35 -8.71
CA ILE A 290 9.09 31.74 -7.69
C ILE A 290 8.43 31.94 -6.31
N GLY A 291 8.19 30.83 -5.62
CA GLY A 291 7.58 30.82 -4.28
C GLY A 291 6.12 30.41 -4.27
N ASP A 292 5.45 30.37 -5.43
CA ASP A 292 4.08 29.85 -5.52
C ASP A 292 4.02 28.37 -5.11
N LYS A 293 3.06 28.04 -4.26
CA LYS A 293 2.84 26.66 -3.83
C LYS A 293 1.58 26.11 -4.48
N ILE A 294 1.77 25.12 -5.34
CA ILE A 294 0.66 24.44 -6.01
C ILE A 294 -0.05 23.53 -5.00
N TYR A 295 -1.33 23.78 -4.78
CA TYR A 295 -2.15 23.02 -3.83
C TYR A 295 -3.21 22.16 -4.51
N ASP A 296 -3.61 22.47 -5.76
CA ASP A 296 -4.62 21.69 -6.47
C ASP A 296 -4.54 21.89 -7.99
N LEU A 297 -5.37 21.16 -8.74
CA LEU A 297 -5.57 21.33 -10.17
C LEU A 297 -6.54 22.47 -10.45
N GLY A 298 -6.38 23.12 -11.59
CA GLY A 298 -7.36 24.04 -12.14
C GLY A 298 -8.47 23.35 -12.95
N PRO A 299 -9.55 24.07 -13.29
CA PRO A 299 -10.73 23.52 -13.96
C PRO A 299 -10.45 22.98 -15.37
N LYS A 300 -9.57 23.63 -16.13
CA LYS A 300 -9.22 23.18 -17.50
C LYS A 300 -8.50 21.82 -17.47
N THR A 301 -7.61 21.61 -16.49
CA THR A 301 -6.92 20.34 -16.29
C THR A 301 -7.90 19.23 -15.89
N VAL A 302 -8.81 19.51 -14.95
CA VAL A 302 -9.83 18.57 -14.52
C VAL A 302 -10.74 18.19 -15.70
N GLU A 303 -11.20 19.16 -16.49
CA GLU A 303 -12.02 18.91 -17.68
C GLU A 303 -11.28 18.04 -18.71
N HIS A 304 -10.02 18.37 -19.00
CA HIS A 304 -9.21 17.58 -19.94
C HIS A 304 -9.02 16.13 -19.47
N TYR A 305 -8.66 15.93 -18.20
CA TYR A 305 -8.48 14.60 -17.63
C TYR A 305 -9.80 13.81 -17.59
N SER A 306 -10.91 14.47 -17.27
CA SER A 306 -12.24 13.85 -17.28
C SER A 306 -12.64 13.31 -18.65
N LYS A 307 -12.26 13.99 -19.74
CA LYS A 307 -12.49 13.49 -21.11
C LYS A 307 -11.70 12.22 -21.41
N LEU A 308 -10.44 12.14 -20.97
CA LEU A 308 -9.60 10.96 -21.12
C LEU A 308 -10.15 9.79 -20.26
N ILE A 309 -10.56 10.06 -19.04
CA ILE A 309 -11.17 9.06 -18.14
C ILE A 309 -12.49 8.53 -18.75
N ALA A 310 -13.32 9.38 -19.31
CA ALA A 310 -14.59 8.96 -19.92
C ALA A 310 -14.40 8.05 -21.14
N GLY A 311 -13.29 8.19 -21.86
CA GLY A 311 -12.93 7.34 -23.01
C GLY A 311 -12.16 6.06 -22.65
N ALA A 312 -11.85 5.84 -21.36
CA ALA A 312 -11.05 4.71 -20.93
C ALA A 312 -11.83 3.38 -20.93
N GLY A 313 -11.13 2.29 -21.18
CA GLY A 313 -11.61 0.92 -20.88
C GLY A 313 -11.30 0.50 -19.46
N THR A 314 -10.17 0.99 -18.91
CA THR A 314 -9.76 0.76 -17.52
C THR A 314 -9.14 2.04 -16.95
N VAL A 315 -9.52 2.40 -15.72
CA VAL A 315 -8.95 3.54 -14.99
C VAL A 315 -8.35 3.07 -13.67
N PHE A 316 -7.08 3.39 -13.47
CA PHE A 316 -6.43 3.27 -12.17
C PHE A 316 -6.08 4.65 -11.63
N ILE A 317 -6.51 4.96 -10.41
CA ILE A 317 -6.16 6.21 -9.73
C ILE A 317 -5.49 5.96 -8.39
N SER A 318 -4.35 6.62 -8.14
CA SER A 318 -3.57 6.48 -6.91
C SER A 318 -2.98 7.81 -6.45
N GLY A 319 -3.36 8.23 -5.25
CA GLY A 319 -2.93 9.47 -4.62
C GLY A 319 -3.76 10.68 -5.03
N PRO A 320 -3.98 11.63 -4.10
CA PRO A 320 -4.81 12.81 -4.34
C PRO A 320 -4.17 13.76 -5.37
N ALA A 321 -5.03 14.51 -6.05
CA ALA A 321 -4.61 15.50 -7.04
C ALA A 321 -4.05 16.78 -6.41
N GLY A 322 -4.49 17.09 -5.17
CA GLY A 322 -4.09 18.26 -4.43
C GLY A 322 -4.18 18.06 -2.93
N PHE A 323 -4.14 19.14 -2.18
CA PHE A 323 -4.21 19.15 -0.73
C PHE A 323 -5.68 19.12 -0.26
N PHE A 324 -6.40 18.05 -0.62
CA PHE A 324 -7.85 17.89 -0.47
C PHE A 324 -8.36 17.93 0.97
N GLU A 325 -7.48 17.82 1.95
CA GLU A 325 -7.79 17.98 3.37
C GLU A 325 -8.23 19.42 3.68
N LYS A 326 -7.72 20.41 2.91
CA LYS A 326 -8.23 21.78 2.89
C LYS A 326 -9.38 21.88 1.89
N GLU A 327 -10.58 22.25 2.34
CA GLU A 327 -11.80 22.26 1.53
C GLU A 327 -11.62 23.07 0.23
N ASN A 328 -10.99 24.25 0.30
CA ASN A 328 -10.72 25.11 -0.86
C ASN A 328 -9.84 24.45 -1.94
N PHE A 329 -9.07 23.41 -1.59
CA PHE A 329 -8.16 22.71 -2.48
C PHE A 329 -8.57 21.24 -2.74
N SER A 330 -9.86 20.95 -2.56
CA SER A 330 -10.44 19.64 -2.80
C SER A 330 -10.98 19.42 -4.22
N PHE A 331 -11.07 20.51 -5.02
CA PHE A 331 -11.72 20.53 -6.32
C PHE A 331 -11.14 19.49 -7.30
N GLY A 332 -9.82 19.45 -7.47
CA GLY A 332 -9.16 18.51 -8.38
C GLY A 332 -9.39 17.06 -7.98
N THR A 333 -9.18 16.73 -6.70
CA THR A 333 -9.38 15.37 -6.20
C THR A 333 -10.84 14.93 -6.33
N LYS A 334 -11.79 15.80 -5.95
CA LYS A 334 -13.23 15.53 -6.05
C LYS A 334 -13.66 15.36 -7.50
N GLY A 335 -13.22 16.26 -8.39
CA GLY A 335 -13.56 16.25 -9.82
C GLY A 335 -13.08 14.96 -10.50
N LEU A 336 -11.83 14.56 -10.28
CA LEU A 336 -11.30 13.33 -10.85
C LEU A 336 -11.98 12.08 -10.30
N LEU A 337 -12.21 12.00 -8.98
CA LEU A 337 -12.95 10.86 -8.40
C LEU A 337 -14.38 10.77 -8.91
N THR A 338 -15.06 11.90 -9.10
CA THR A 338 -16.38 11.95 -9.72
C THR A 338 -16.36 11.46 -11.17
N SER A 339 -15.33 11.86 -11.94
CA SER A 339 -15.17 11.40 -13.32
C SER A 339 -14.90 9.89 -13.39
N VAL A 340 -14.09 9.35 -12.48
CA VAL A 340 -13.84 7.90 -12.37
C VAL A 340 -15.11 7.16 -12.00
N ALA A 341 -15.84 7.62 -10.98
CA ALA A 341 -17.09 7.00 -10.51
C ALA A 341 -18.22 6.99 -11.58
N ASN A 342 -18.24 7.99 -12.45
CA ASN A 342 -19.23 8.11 -13.54
C ASN A 342 -18.77 7.49 -14.86
N SER A 343 -17.56 6.95 -14.94
CA SER A 343 -17.05 6.33 -16.17
C SER A 343 -17.65 4.94 -16.38
N MET A 344 -17.62 4.47 -17.63
CA MET A 344 -17.98 3.09 -17.99
C MET A 344 -16.77 2.14 -17.96
N ALA A 345 -15.62 2.64 -17.52
CA ALA A 345 -14.38 1.89 -17.42
C ALA A 345 -14.41 0.94 -16.21
N THR A 346 -13.57 -0.10 -16.25
CA THR A 346 -13.22 -0.83 -15.03
C THR A 346 -12.38 0.09 -14.13
N THR A 347 -12.85 0.34 -12.92
CA THR A 347 -12.31 1.39 -12.02
C THR A 347 -11.57 0.82 -10.82
N ILE A 348 -10.34 1.27 -10.62
CA ILE A 348 -9.49 0.86 -9.50
C ILE A 348 -9.00 2.12 -8.77
N VAL A 349 -9.34 2.25 -7.49
CA VAL A 349 -8.87 3.35 -6.63
C VAL A 349 -7.96 2.82 -5.55
N SER A 350 -6.79 3.44 -5.40
CA SER A 350 -5.75 2.98 -4.48
C SER A 350 -5.25 4.06 -3.53
N GLY A 351 -5.07 3.63 -2.28
CA GLY A 351 -4.44 4.43 -1.22
C GLY A 351 -5.42 5.02 -0.22
N GLY A 352 -4.98 5.09 1.04
CA GLY A 352 -5.82 5.47 2.18
C GLY A 352 -6.46 6.87 2.05
N HIS A 353 -5.74 7.85 1.52
CA HIS A 353 -6.27 9.21 1.30
C HIS A 353 -7.43 9.21 0.30
N LEU A 354 -7.28 8.53 -0.86
CA LEU A 354 -8.36 8.45 -1.84
C LEU A 354 -9.55 7.62 -1.34
N THR A 355 -9.30 6.54 -0.60
CA THR A 355 -10.38 5.77 0.05
C THR A 355 -11.17 6.64 1.03
N SER A 356 -10.50 7.50 1.79
CA SER A 356 -11.17 8.47 2.69
C SER A 356 -11.94 9.53 1.91
N ALA A 357 -11.39 10.04 0.81
CA ALA A 357 -12.05 11.00 -0.08
C ALA A 357 -13.31 10.39 -0.73
N LEU A 358 -13.24 9.14 -1.23
CA LEU A 358 -14.40 8.43 -1.79
C LEU A 358 -15.56 8.34 -0.77
N LYS A 359 -15.24 8.00 0.49
CA LYS A 359 -16.24 7.96 1.56
C LYS A 359 -16.81 9.33 1.86
N LYS A 360 -15.95 10.38 1.96
CA LYS A 360 -16.37 11.77 2.19
C LYS A 360 -17.32 12.26 1.10
N TYR A 361 -17.10 11.87 -0.15
CA TYR A 361 -17.90 12.31 -1.29
C TYR A 361 -19.05 11.38 -1.68
N GLY A 362 -19.23 10.24 -1.00
CA GLY A 362 -20.31 9.28 -1.26
C GLY A 362 -20.15 8.53 -2.60
N LEU A 363 -18.90 8.33 -3.07
CA LEU A 363 -18.60 7.74 -4.38
C LEU A 363 -18.11 6.28 -4.31
N ALA A 364 -18.01 5.71 -3.12
CA ALA A 364 -17.34 4.41 -2.92
C ALA A 364 -18.08 3.24 -3.61
N GLU A 365 -19.41 3.28 -3.66
CA GLU A 365 -20.24 2.20 -4.25
C GLU A 365 -20.18 2.15 -5.78
N GLN A 366 -19.66 3.21 -6.43
CA GLN A 366 -19.54 3.31 -7.88
C GLN A 366 -18.15 2.87 -8.39
N ILE A 367 -17.27 2.38 -7.50
CA ILE A 367 -15.92 1.95 -7.84
C ILE A 367 -15.84 0.42 -7.77
N ASP A 368 -15.37 -0.21 -8.84
CA ASP A 368 -15.28 -1.67 -8.92
C ASP A 368 -14.29 -2.24 -7.90
N HIS A 369 -13.14 -1.56 -7.68
CA HIS A 369 -12.16 -2.00 -6.68
C HIS A 369 -11.55 -0.84 -5.92
N ILE A 370 -11.62 -0.92 -4.58
CA ILE A 370 -10.99 0.03 -3.66
C ILE A 370 -9.97 -0.71 -2.81
N SER A 371 -8.69 -0.36 -2.93
CA SER A 371 -7.61 -0.92 -2.14
C SER A 371 -6.96 0.12 -1.24
N THR A 372 -6.68 -0.26 0.00
CA THR A 372 -5.86 0.56 0.92
C THR A 372 -4.36 0.46 0.64
N ALA A 373 -3.95 -0.51 -0.18
CA ALA A 373 -2.58 -0.73 -0.58
C ALA A 373 -2.16 0.26 -1.67
N GLY A 374 -1.22 1.15 -1.37
CA GLY A 374 -0.70 2.12 -2.33
C GLY A 374 0.34 1.53 -3.27
N GLY A 375 1.60 1.40 -2.80
CA GLY A 375 2.73 0.96 -3.63
C GLY A 375 2.64 -0.49 -4.11
N ALA A 376 2.17 -1.40 -3.26
CA ALA A 376 2.03 -2.82 -3.62
C ALA A 376 1.04 -3.01 -4.77
N LEU A 377 -0.09 -2.29 -4.75
CA LEU A 377 -1.07 -2.37 -5.83
C LEU A 377 -0.50 -1.83 -7.15
N VAL A 378 0.20 -0.67 -7.12
CA VAL A 378 0.83 -0.12 -8.33
C VAL A 378 1.79 -1.13 -8.96
N LEU A 379 2.64 -1.77 -8.15
CA LEU A 379 3.55 -2.81 -8.65
C LEU A 379 2.80 -4.06 -9.14
N TYR A 380 1.73 -4.48 -8.49
CA TYR A 380 0.91 -5.60 -8.97
C TYR A 380 0.36 -5.33 -10.38
N LEU A 381 -0.15 -4.12 -10.61
CA LEU A 381 -0.69 -3.69 -11.90
C LEU A 381 0.37 -3.64 -13.02
N THR A 382 1.67 -3.50 -12.68
CA THR A 382 2.74 -3.60 -13.69
C THR A 382 2.89 -5.00 -14.27
N GLY A 383 2.27 -6.02 -13.67
CA GLY A 383 2.49 -7.43 -13.98
C GLY A 383 3.70 -8.04 -13.27
N GLU A 384 4.42 -7.25 -12.46
CA GLU A 384 5.50 -7.74 -11.62
C GLU A 384 4.95 -8.65 -10.51
N ARG A 385 5.64 -9.77 -10.28
CA ARG A 385 5.29 -10.66 -9.17
C ARG A 385 5.73 -10.05 -7.85
N LEU A 386 4.76 -9.70 -7.01
CA LEU A 386 5.06 -9.23 -5.66
C LEU A 386 5.80 -10.29 -4.86
N PRO A 387 6.87 -9.94 -4.13
CA PRO A 387 7.65 -10.88 -3.32
C PRO A 387 6.81 -11.76 -2.40
N MET A 388 5.81 -11.19 -1.72
CA MET A 388 4.88 -11.93 -0.87
C MET A 388 4.09 -12.98 -1.65
N ILE A 389 3.52 -12.61 -2.79
CA ILE A 389 2.70 -13.51 -3.60
C ILE A 389 3.57 -14.63 -4.16
N LYS A 390 4.77 -14.30 -4.65
CA LYS A 390 5.74 -15.30 -5.09
C LYS A 390 6.10 -16.28 -3.97
N ALA A 391 6.34 -15.79 -2.76
CA ALA A 391 6.67 -16.64 -1.61
C ALA A 391 5.51 -17.58 -1.24
N LEU A 392 4.25 -17.11 -1.31
CA LEU A 392 3.07 -17.94 -1.09
C LEU A 392 2.89 -19.02 -2.19
N GLU A 393 3.11 -18.64 -3.46
CA GLU A 393 3.06 -19.61 -4.58
C GLU A 393 4.15 -20.68 -4.47
N ASP A 394 5.38 -20.30 -4.15
CA ASP A 394 6.51 -21.21 -3.98
C ASP A 394 6.24 -22.16 -2.80
N ALA A 395 5.69 -21.66 -1.69
CA ALA A 395 5.26 -22.47 -0.55
C ALA A 395 4.13 -23.45 -0.91
N ALA A 396 3.13 -23.01 -1.68
CA ALA A 396 2.03 -23.85 -2.14
C ALA A 396 2.52 -25.02 -3.01
N ILE A 397 3.55 -24.81 -3.81
CA ILE A 397 4.18 -25.87 -4.60
C ILE A 397 4.97 -26.82 -3.70
N LYS A 398 5.80 -26.27 -2.80
CA LYS A 398 6.69 -27.04 -1.93
C LYS A 398 5.96 -27.92 -0.93
N TYR A 399 4.85 -27.44 -0.39
CA TYR A 399 4.10 -28.09 0.69
C TYR A 399 2.76 -28.69 0.24
N ARG A 400 2.57 -28.89 -1.06
CA ARG A 400 1.32 -29.42 -1.65
C ARG A 400 0.85 -30.74 -1.02
N ASP A 401 1.79 -31.61 -0.68
CA ASP A 401 1.49 -32.96 -0.18
C ASP A 401 1.28 -33.02 1.35
N LEU A 402 1.58 -31.93 2.08
CA LEU A 402 1.33 -31.82 3.52
C LEU A 402 -0.10 -31.39 3.86
N ASN A 403 -0.87 -30.97 2.86
CA ASN A 403 -2.24 -30.46 2.98
C ASN A 403 -3.30 -31.51 2.59
N ARG A 404 -2.89 -32.78 2.43
CA ARG A 404 -3.77 -33.94 2.19
C ARG A 404 -3.82 -34.84 3.46
#